data_3d9648cc8eaba46a92913a96548f4b43
#
_entry.id   3d9648cc8eaba46a92913a96548f4b43
#
_cell.length_a   1.000
_cell.length_b   1.000
_cell.length_c   1.000
_cell.angle_alpha   90.00
_cell.angle_beta   90.00
_cell.angle_gamma   90.00
#
_symmetry.space_group_name_H-M   'P 1'
#
loop_
_entity.id
_entity.type
_entity.pdbx_description
1 polymer ?
#
loop_
_entity_poly.entity_id
_entity_poly.type
_entity_poly.pdbx_seq_one_letter_code
_entity_poly.pdbx_strand_id
1 'polypeptide(L)'
;DNLYIFKNTEATLEVIEKFNPHIIICATGSAPLLPPIAGLHENIDKEGGKVESILSMINHVMEYPEDLKGKKVVVIGGGAVGLDVVEFFAPRGAEVSIVEMMPAIGRDLDPVTKNDTKCMMEKYNVNQLTSTALQEVKEDCFVVKSPEGEVYELPFDHGFVCLGMRAQSKVYE
;
A
#
# COMPACT_ATOMS: atom_id res chain seq x y z
N ASP A 1 30.53 21.33 -10.67
CA ASP A 1 29.31 20.66 -10.19
C ASP A 1 28.16 21.66 -10.25
N ASN A 2 27.11 21.34 -11.03
CA ASN A 2 25.99 22.25 -11.30
C ASN A 2 24.70 21.79 -10.57
N LEU A 3 24.84 21.09 -9.44
CA LEU A 3 23.72 20.61 -8.63
C LEU A 3 23.69 21.34 -7.29
N TYR A 4 22.55 21.97 -6.98
CA TYR A 4 22.28 22.60 -5.71
C TYR A 4 21.13 21.89 -5.03
N ILE A 5 21.28 21.46 -3.78
CA ILE A 5 20.29 20.76 -2.98
C ILE A 5 19.90 21.61 -1.78
N PHE A 6 18.64 21.99 -1.69
CA PHE A 6 18.08 22.75 -0.57
C PHE A 6 17.22 21.81 0.28
N LYS A 7 17.76 21.38 1.43
CA LYS A 7 17.03 20.55 2.40
C LYS A 7 16.20 21.45 3.33
N ASN A 8 15.08 20.89 3.84
CA ASN A 8 14.18 21.59 4.76
C ASN A 8 13.69 22.96 4.23
N THR A 9 13.52 23.05 2.91
CA THR A 9 13.10 24.26 2.22
C THR A 9 11.83 23.97 1.44
N GLU A 10 10.75 24.66 1.76
CA GLU A 10 9.50 24.56 1.00
C GLU A 10 9.65 25.26 -0.35
N ALA A 11 9.28 24.59 -1.43
CA ALA A 11 9.27 25.15 -2.78
C ALA A 11 8.02 26.00 -2.98
N THR A 12 8.04 27.23 -2.47
CA THR A 12 7.00 28.23 -2.72
C THR A 12 7.19 28.90 -4.07
N LEU A 13 6.13 29.52 -4.61
CA LEU A 13 6.21 30.27 -5.87
C LEU A 13 7.33 31.34 -5.81
N GLU A 14 7.43 32.06 -4.71
CA GLU A 14 8.47 33.09 -4.48
C GLU A 14 9.90 32.50 -4.57
N VAL A 15 10.11 31.31 -3.97
CA VAL A 15 11.40 30.61 -4.03
C VAL A 15 11.71 30.18 -5.46
N ILE A 16 10.75 29.62 -6.17
CA ILE A 16 10.91 29.17 -7.55
C ILE A 16 11.22 30.35 -8.48
N GLU A 17 10.50 31.47 -8.36
CA GLU A 17 10.71 32.67 -9.15
C GLU A 17 12.11 33.26 -8.98
N LYS A 18 12.67 33.23 -7.76
CA LYS A 18 14.04 33.70 -7.48
C LYS A 18 15.10 32.91 -8.26
N PHE A 19 14.87 31.64 -8.56
CA PHE A 19 15.77 30.82 -9.36
C PHE A 19 15.60 31.03 -10.88
N ASN A 20 14.48 31.64 -11.28
CA ASN A 20 14.14 31.88 -12.69
C ASN A 20 14.42 30.67 -13.61
N PRO A 21 13.89 29.48 -13.31
CA PRO A 21 14.21 28.26 -14.04
C PRO A 21 13.56 28.28 -15.43
N HIS A 22 14.23 27.65 -16.43
CA HIS A 22 13.65 27.44 -17.74
C HIS A 22 12.64 26.28 -17.76
N ILE A 23 12.82 25.30 -16.87
CA ILE A 23 11.98 24.11 -16.74
C ILE A 23 11.81 23.81 -15.25
N ILE A 24 10.59 23.48 -14.84
CA ILE A 24 10.25 23.02 -13.49
C ILE A 24 9.79 21.57 -13.58
N ILE A 25 10.38 20.69 -12.78
CA ILE A 25 9.94 19.31 -12.65
C ILE A 25 9.34 19.13 -11.27
N CYS A 26 8.02 18.88 -11.21
CA CYS A 26 7.31 18.62 -9.97
C CYS A 26 7.39 17.12 -9.63
N ALA A 27 8.15 16.80 -8.58
CA ALA A 27 8.30 15.45 -8.05
C ALA A 27 7.95 15.44 -6.55
N THR A 28 6.77 15.98 -6.22
CA THR A 28 6.31 16.26 -4.85
C THR A 28 5.74 15.04 -4.12
N GLY A 29 5.78 13.87 -4.76
CA GLY A 29 5.34 12.63 -4.17
C GLY A 29 3.82 12.44 -4.18
N SER A 30 3.38 11.47 -3.39
CA SER A 30 1.97 11.09 -3.25
C SER A 30 1.65 10.68 -1.82
N ALA A 31 0.37 10.64 -1.48
CA ALA A 31 -0.13 10.14 -0.21
C ALA A 31 -1.07 8.95 -0.45
N PRO A 32 -1.18 8.01 0.52
CA PRO A 32 -2.14 6.93 0.45
C PRO A 32 -3.56 7.45 0.28
N LEU A 33 -4.34 6.81 -0.60
CA LEU A 33 -5.75 7.07 -0.73
C LEU A 33 -6.49 6.36 0.41
N LEU A 34 -7.11 7.13 1.28
CA LEU A 34 -7.86 6.65 2.44
C LEU A 34 -9.34 7.02 2.28
N PRO A 35 -10.17 6.15 1.69
CA PRO A 35 -11.60 6.39 1.57
C PRO A 35 -12.29 6.34 2.94
N PRO A 36 -13.54 6.86 3.06
CA PRO A 36 -14.28 6.88 4.32
C PRO A 36 -14.83 5.49 4.67
N ILE A 37 -13.94 4.54 4.96
CA ILE A 37 -14.27 3.20 5.46
C ILE A 37 -14.23 3.23 6.98
N ALA A 38 -15.20 2.58 7.62
CA ALA A 38 -15.30 2.51 9.07
C ALA A 38 -14.00 2.01 9.71
N GLY A 39 -13.49 2.71 10.72
CA GLY A 39 -12.29 2.37 11.48
C GLY A 39 -10.96 2.55 10.73
N LEU A 40 -10.97 2.93 9.44
CA LEU A 40 -9.74 3.07 8.67
C LEU A 40 -8.87 4.20 9.20
N HIS A 41 -9.41 5.39 9.34
CA HIS A 41 -8.64 6.56 9.79
C HIS A 41 -8.17 6.47 11.25
N GLU A 42 -8.90 5.71 12.07
CA GLU A 42 -8.60 5.52 13.49
C GLU A 42 -7.50 4.48 13.73
N ASN A 43 -7.34 3.52 12.82
CA ASN A 43 -6.45 2.37 13.01
C ASN A 43 -5.20 2.39 12.12
N ILE A 44 -5.24 3.08 10.97
CA ILE A 44 -4.10 3.12 10.05
C ILE A 44 -2.96 3.96 10.62
N ASP A 45 -1.73 3.44 10.53
CA ASP A 45 -0.48 4.09 10.95
C ASP A 45 -0.50 4.58 12.41
N LYS A 46 -1.31 3.94 13.27
CA LYS A 46 -1.37 4.21 14.70
C LYS A 46 -0.12 3.67 15.38
N GLU A 47 0.50 4.45 16.26
CA GLU A 47 1.68 4.03 17.02
C GLU A 47 1.41 2.72 17.79
N GLY A 48 2.23 1.71 17.55
CA GLY A 48 2.07 0.35 18.09
C GLY A 48 0.87 -0.42 17.51
N GLY A 49 0.18 0.12 16.51
CA GLY A 49 -0.90 -0.56 15.78
C GLY A 49 -0.39 -1.62 14.81
N LYS A 50 -1.31 -2.40 14.28
CA LYS A 50 -1.01 -3.49 13.33
C LYS A 50 -1.45 -3.17 11.90
N VAL A 51 -2.10 -2.03 11.69
CA VAL A 51 -2.61 -1.60 10.37
C VAL A 51 -1.73 -0.50 9.84
N GLU A 52 -1.14 -0.72 8.68
CA GLU A 52 -0.19 0.19 8.07
C GLU A 52 -0.55 0.57 6.63
N SER A 53 -0.17 1.79 6.25
CA SER A 53 -0.07 2.20 4.86
C SER A 53 1.25 1.72 4.25
N ILE A 54 1.35 1.75 2.92
CA ILE A 54 2.62 1.46 2.23
C ILE A 54 3.75 2.41 2.65
N LEU A 55 3.45 3.67 2.94
CA LEU A 55 4.47 4.64 3.36
C LEU A 55 4.98 4.34 4.77
N SER A 56 4.11 3.93 5.69
CA SER A 56 4.53 3.44 7.01
C SER A 56 5.41 2.21 6.86
N MET A 57 4.97 1.20 6.11
CA MET A 57 5.74 0.00 5.85
C MET A 57 7.15 0.29 5.31
N ILE A 58 7.27 1.17 4.30
CA ILE A 58 8.57 1.52 3.71
C ILE A 58 9.50 2.17 4.75
N ASN A 59 8.97 3.04 5.60
CA ASN A 59 9.75 3.69 6.65
C ASN A 59 10.26 2.71 7.72
N HIS A 60 9.55 1.60 7.95
CA HIS A 60 9.89 0.57 8.93
C HIS A 60 10.39 -0.74 8.29
N VAL A 61 10.68 -0.74 6.97
CA VAL A 61 11.02 -1.96 6.22
C VAL A 61 12.17 -2.77 6.83
N MET A 62 13.12 -2.12 7.47
CA MET A 62 14.28 -2.76 8.13
C MET A 62 13.96 -3.32 9.53
N GLU A 63 12.80 -3.04 10.07
CA GLU A 63 12.37 -3.48 11.41
C GLU A 63 11.62 -4.81 11.34
N TYR A 64 11.12 -5.20 10.16
CA TYR A 64 10.45 -6.50 9.99
C TYR A 64 11.45 -7.65 10.06
N PRO A 65 11.12 -8.74 10.81
CA PRO A 65 11.94 -9.94 10.84
C PRO A 65 12.14 -10.58 9.45
N GLU A 66 13.29 -11.22 9.25
CA GLU A 66 13.53 -12.00 8.03
C GLU A 66 12.69 -13.28 7.98
N ASP A 67 12.37 -13.86 9.14
CA ASP A 67 11.49 -15.03 9.28
C ASP A 67 10.16 -14.62 9.91
N LEU A 68 9.10 -14.76 9.14
CA LEU A 68 7.72 -14.45 9.52
C LEU A 68 6.82 -15.69 9.48
N LYS A 69 7.42 -16.88 9.61
CA LYS A 69 6.69 -18.15 9.61
C LYS A 69 5.59 -18.18 10.67
N GLY A 70 4.38 -18.51 10.22
CA GLY A 70 3.19 -18.57 11.07
C GLY A 70 2.58 -17.20 11.41
N LYS A 71 3.11 -16.11 10.83
CA LYS A 71 2.50 -14.79 10.91
C LYS A 71 1.50 -14.60 9.79
N LYS A 72 0.34 -14.05 10.13
CA LYS A 72 -0.72 -13.74 9.19
C LYS A 72 -0.58 -12.30 8.70
N VAL A 73 -0.51 -12.14 7.40
CA VAL A 73 -0.46 -10.84 6.73
C VAL A 73 -1.68 -10.69 5.84
N VAL A 74 -2.44 -9.61 6.01
CA VAL A 74 -3.59 -9.32 5.16
C VAL A 74 -3.36 -8.00 4.44
N VAL A 75 -3.44 -8.03 3.11
CA VAL A 75 -3.24 -6.87 2.23
C VAL A 75 -4.57 -6.52 1.57
N ILE A 76 -5.02 -5.29 1.75
CA ILE A 76 -6.21 -4.73 1.11
C ILE A 76 -5.79 -3.93 -0.12
N GLY A 77 -6.21 -4.38 -1.30
CA GLY A 77 -5.89 -3.78 -2.60
C GLY A 77 -4.91 -4.63 -3.41
N GLY A 78 -5.37 -5.12 -4.55
CA GLY A 78 -4.63 -5.99 -5.46
C GLY A 78 -3.96 -5.25 -6.62
N GLY A 79 -3.69 -3.95 -6.50
CA GLY A 79 -2.87 -3.17 -7.43
C GLY A 79 -1.37 -3.36 -7.19
N ALA A 80 -0.52 -2.65 -7.97
CA ALA A 80 0.94 -2.74 -7.88
C ALA A 80 1.46 -2.58 -6.44
N VAL A 81 0.98 -1.57 -5.71
CA VAL A 81 1.40 -1.28 -4.33
C VAL A 81 1.10 -2.43 -3.36
N GLY A 82 -0.10 -3.04 -3.46
CA GLY A 82 -0.44 -4.20 -2.62
C GLY A 82 0.39 -5.43 -2.98
N LEU A 83 0.74 -5.59 -4.23
CA LEU A 83 1.59 -6.68 -4.70
C LEU A 83 3.05 -6.53 -4.24
N ASP A 84 3.58 -5.30 -4.13
CA ASP A 84 4.89 -5.03 -3.52
C ASP A 84 4.91 -5.51 -2.05
N VAL A 85 3.82 -5.29 -1.30
CA VAL A 85 3.68 -5.81 0.08
C VAL A 85 3.67 -7.35 0.08
N VAL A 86 2.91 -7.98 -0.80
CA VAL A 86 2.88 -9.45 -0.92
C VAL A 86 4.27 -10.00 -1.24
N GLU A 87 4.99 -9.39 -2.19
CA GLU A 87 6.34 -9.77 -2.60
C GLU A 87 7.35 -9.63 -1.45
N PHE A 88 7.15 -8.69 -0.56
CA PHE A 88 7.99 -8.52 0.61
C PHE A 88 7.73 -9.59 1.68
N PHE A 89 6.48 -9.90 2.01
CA PHE A 89 6.13 -10.75 3.13
C PHE A 89 6.08 -12.25 2.80
N ALA A 90 5.59 -12.62 1.62
CA ALA A 90 5.41 -14.04 1.26
C ALA A 90 6.73 -14.84 1.23
N PRO A 91 7.85 -14.33 0.67
CA PRO A 91 9.14 -15.02 0.70
C PRO A 91 9.72 -15.19 2.11
N ARG A 92 9.27 -14.37 3.08
CA ARG A 92 9.67 -14.47 4.50
C ARG A 92 8.88 -15.50 5.29
N GLY A 93 8.00 -16.26 4.62
CA GLY A 93 7.24 -17.36 5.22
C GLY A 93 5.93 -16.94 5.88
N ALA A 94 5.49 -15.71 5.71
CA ALA A 94 4.19 -15.26 6.19
C ALA A 94 3.04 -15.95 5.45
N GLU A 95 1.92 -16.19 6.15
CA GLU A 95 0.65 -16.60 5.58
C GLU A 95 -0.08 -15.36 5.02
N VAL A 96 0.10 -15.09 3.73
CA VAL A 96 -0.40 -13.87 3.10
C VAL A 96 -1.77 -14.08 2.47
N SER A 97 -2.72 -13.18 2.79
CA SER A 97 -4.00 -13.03 2.08
C SER A 97 -4.05 -11.66 1.41
N ILE A 98 -4.45 -11.62 0.13
CA ILE A 98 -4.69 -10.38 -0.59
C ILE A 98 -6.16 -10.25 -0.95
N VAL A 99 -6.76 -9.11 -0.59
CA VAL A 99 -8.18 -8.80 -0.81
C VAL A 99 -8.29 -7.76 -1.91
N GLU A 100 -9.05 -8.06 -2.94
CA GLU A 100 -9.28 -7.17 -4.07
C GLU A 100 -10.79 -7.07 -4.38
N MET A 101 -11.30 -5.85 -4.43
CA MET A 101 -12.71 -5.58 -4.74
C MET A 101 -13.06 -5.94 -6.19
N MET A 102 -12.11 -5.83 -7.10
CA MET A 102 -12.28 -6.18 -8.51
C MET A 102 -12.13 -7.70 -8.72
N PRO A 103 -12.64 -8.24 -9.84
CA PRO A 103 -12.59 -9.70 -10.09
C PRO A 103 -11.18 -10.23 -10.43
N ALA A 104 -10.17 -9.39 -10.52
CA ALA A 104 -8.80 -9.81 -10.81
C ALA A 104 -7.77 -8.90 -10.12
N ILE A 105 -6.72 -9.51 -9.61
CA ILE A 105 -5.53 -8.85 -9.05
C ILE A 105 -4.62 -8.38 -10.19
N GLY A 106 -3.90 -7.27 -9.99
CA GLY A 106 -2.91 -6.76 -10.94
C GLY A 106 -3.50 -6.33 -12.29
N ARG A 107 -4.71 -5.80 -12.33
CA ARG A 107 -5.39 -5.44 -13.59
C ARG A 107 -4.61 -4.45 -14.45
N ASP A 108 -3.96 -3.49 -13.81
CA ASP A 108 -3.24 -2.39 -14.47
C ASP A 108 -1.76 -2.69 -14.70
N LEU A 109 -1.31 -3.91 -14.37
CA LEU A 109 0.06 -4.35 -14.65
C LEU A 109 0.23 -4.74 -16.12
N ASP A 110 1.44 -4.53 -16.63
CA ASP A 110 1.84 -5.07 -17.93
C ASP A 110 1.85 -6.61 -17.94
N PRO A 111 1.78 -7.27 -19.11
CA PRO A 111 1.66 -8.72 -19.20
C PRO A 111 2.82 -9.49 -18.57
N VAL A 112 4.05 -8.95 -18.58
CA VAL A 112 5.24 -9.60 -18.03
C VAL A 112 5.16 -9.60 -16.52
N THR A 113 5.01 -8.41 -15.92
CA THR A 113 4.85 -8.22 -14.46
C THR A 113 3.66 -9.03 -13.92
N LYS A 114 2.55 -9.05 -14.66
CA LYS A 114 1.35 -9.82 -14.29
C LYS A 114 1.64 -11.33 -14.21
N ASN A 115 2.40 -11.87 -15.15
CA ASN A 115 2.79 -13.27 -15.14
C ASN A 115 3.73 -13.59 -13.97
N ASP A 116 4.73 -12.76 -13.72
CA ASP A 116 5.68 -12.93 -12.62
C ASP A 116 4.96 -12.86 -11.26
N THR A 117 4.06 -11.91 -11.08
CA THR A 117 3.22 -11.78 -9.88
C THR A 117 2.37 -13.04 -9.66
N LYS A 118 1.76 -13.57 -10.74
CA LYS A 118 0.98 -14.81 -10.64
C LYS A 118 1.85 -15.98 -10.19
N CYS A 119 3.01 -16.17 -10.81
CA CYS A 119 3.95 -17.24 -10.44
C CYS A 119 4.43 -17.08 -8.98
N MET A 120 4.68 -15.86 -8.53
CA MET A 120 5.05 -15.56 -7.15
C MET A 120 3.93 -15.92 -6.17
N MET A 121 2.70 -15.50 -6.44
CA MET A 121 1.54 -15.83 -5.58
C MET A 121 1.28 -17.32 -5.50
N GLU A 122 1.42 -18.06 -6.61
CA GLU A 122 1.30 -19.52 -6.65
C GLU A 122 2.43 -20.19 -5.86
N LYS A 123 3.68 -19.75 -6.05
CA LYS A 123 4.86 -20.29 -5.37
C LYS A 123 4.75 -20.21 -3.84
N TYR A 124 4.21 -19.13 -3.32
CA TYR A 124 4.11 -18.87 -1.89
C TYR A 124 2.70 -19.15 -1.32
N ASN A 125 1.82 -19.74 -2.11
CA ASN A 125 0.44 -20.08 -1.71
C ASN A 125 -0.33 -18.89 -1.15
N VAL A 126 -0.20 -17.73 -1.79
CA VAL A 126 -0.92 -16.51 -1.39
C VAL A 126 -2.42 -16.70 -1.57
N ASN A 127 -3.20 -16.49 -0.52
CA ASN A 127 -4.65 -16.56 -0.56
C ASN A 127 -5.22 -15.32 -1.26
N GLN A 128 -5.91 -15.52 -2.40
CA GLN A 128 -6.42 -14.47 -3.26
C GLN A 128 -7.93 -14.34 -3.11
N LEU A 129 -8.39 -13.26 -2.48
CA LEU A 129 -9.80 -12.96 -2.24
C LEU A 129 -10.24 -11.85 -3.18
N THR A 130 -10.56 -12.22 -4.43
CA THR A 130 -11.08 -11.29 -5.46
C THR A 130 -12.58 -11.07 -5.31
N SER A 131 -13.11 -10.01 -5.95
CA SER A 131 -14.51 -9.57 -5.81
C SER A 131 -14.95 -9.41 -4.36
N THR A 132 -14.00 -9.16 -3.46
CA THR A 132 -14.19 -9.08 -2.01
C THR A 132 -13.89 -7.65 -1.55
N ALA A 133 -14.86 -7.01 -0.89
CA ALA A 133 -14.77 -5.60 -0.52
C ALA A 133 -14.50 -5.40 0.97
N LEU A 134 -13.55 -4.53 1.31
CA LEU A 134 -13.33 -4.08 2.68
C LEU A 134 -14.56 -3.30 3.17
N GLN A 135 -15.05 -3.62 4.36
CA GLN A 135 -16.20 -2.96 5.00
C GLN A 135 -15.77 -2.15 6.23
N GLU A 136 -14.87 -2.69 7.04
CA GLU A 136 -14.42 -2.07 8.28
C GLU A 136 -12.97 -2.46 8.58
N VAL A 137 -12.22 -1.56 9.20
CA VAL A 137 -10.86 -1.77 9.70
C VAL A 137 -10.89 -1.78 11.22
N LYS A 138 -10.49 -2.88 11.84
CA LYS A 138 -10.28 -3.00 13.29
C LYS A 138 -8.80 -3.06 13.62
N GLU A 139 -8.45 -3.09 14.90
CA GLU A 139 -7.05 -3.08 15.35
C GLU A 139 -6.26 -4.32 14.92
N ASP A 140 -6.91 -5.48 14.77
CA ASP A 140 -6.30 -6.78 14.49
C ASP A 140 -7.04 -7.65 13.46
N CYS A 141 -8.06 -7.10 12.82
CA CYS A 141 -8.75 -7.76 11.72
C CYS A 141 -9.38 -6.77 10.73
N PHE A 142 -9.55 -7.21 9.49
CA PHE A 142 -10.37 -6.55 8.48
C PHE A 142 -11.72 -7.27 8.36
N VAL A 143 -12.81 -6.50 8.37
CA VAL A 143 -14.14 -7.01 8.04
C VAL A 143 -14.33 -6.86 6.54
N VAL A 144 -14.59 -7.96 5.86
CA VAL A 144 -14.73 -7.99 4.39
C VAL A 144 -16.06 -8.62 3.99
N LYS A 145 -16.51 -8.27 2.79
CA LYS A 145 -17.74 -8.83 2.19
C LYS A 145 -17.39 -9.59 0.92
N SER A 146 -17.73 -10.88 0.89
CA SER A 146 -17.53 -11.75 -0.27
C SER A 146 -18.46 -11.40 -1.45
N PRO A 147 -18.20 -11.93 -2.65
CA PRO A 147 -19.11 -11.76 -3.79
C PRO A 147 -20.50 -12.36 -3.57
N GLU A 148 -20.63 -13.37 -2.72
CA GLU A 148 -21.90 -14.00 -2.32
C GLU A 148 -22.68 -13.14 -1.30
N GLY A 149 -22.05 -12.09 -0.76
CA GLY A 149 -22.63 -11.17 0.22
C GLY A 149 -22.39 -11.56 1.67
N GLU A 150 -21.60 -12.60 1.92
CA GLU A 150 -21.19 -12.99 3.27
C GLU A 150 -20.19 -11.98 3.83
N VAL A 151 -20.41 -11.58 5.09
CA VAL A 151 -19.52 -10.68 5.82
C VAL A 151 -18.76 -11.47 6.88
N TYR A 152 -17.43 -11.39 6.84
CA TYR A 152 -16.59 -12.12 7.78
C TYR A 152 -15.31 -11.34 8.12
N GLU A 153 -14.64 -11.78 9.18
CA GLU A 153 -13.40 -11.17 9.68
C GLU A 153 -12.17 -11.91 9.17
N LEU A 154 -11.17 -11.16 8.77
CA LEU A 154 -9.83 -11.64 8.42
C LEU A 154 -8.85 -11.16 9.49
N PRO A 155 -8.51 -12.00 10.48
CA PRO A 155 -7.53 -11.65 11.51
C PRO A 155 -6.11 -11.65 10.96
N PHE A 156 -5.26 -10.75 11.50
CA PHE A 156 -3.87 -10.63 11.08
C PHE A 156 -2.92 -10.27 12.23
N ASP A 157 -1.64 -10.57 12.03
CA ASP A 157 -0.53 -10.00 12.80
C ASP A 157 -0.08 -8.65 12.22
N HIS A 158 -0.14 -8.53 10.87
CA HIS A 158 0.13 -7.28 10.12
C HIS A 158 -0.93 -7.09 9.04
N GLY A 159 -1.58 -5.93 9.04
CA GLY A 159 -2.59 -5.55 8.07
C GLY A 159 -2.12 -4.35 7.24
N PHE A 160 -2.27 -4.42 5.92
CA PHE A 160 -1.85 -3.35 5.01
C PHE A 160 -3.02 -2.84 4.19
N VAL A 161 -3.15 -1.51 4.11
CA VAL A 161 -4.18 -0.87 3.28
C VAL A 161 -3.53 -0.17 2.10
N CYS A 162 -3.72 -0.74 0.90
CA CYS A 162 -3.09 -0.38 -0.36
C CYS A 162 -4.13 0.00 -1.43
N LEU A 163 -5.03 0.93 -1.12
CA LEU A 163 -6.18 1.31 -1.97
C LEU A 163 -5.82 2.32 -3.07
N GLY A 164 -4.52 2.56 -3.28
CA GLY A 164 -3.99 3.48 -4.27
C GLY A 164 -3.30 4.69 -3.65
N MET A 165 -2.77 5.55 -4.53
CA MET A 165 -2.00 6.74 -4.15
C MET A 165 -2.60 7.97 -4.83
N ARG A 166 -2.62 9.10 -4.13
CA ARG A 166 -3.03 10.40 -4.66
C ARG A 166 -1.81 11.31 -4.75
N ALA A 167 -1.56 11.85 -5.94
CA ALA A 167 -0.49 12.82 -6.14
C ALA A 167 -0.66 14.05 -5.24
N GLN A 168 0.45 14.58 -4.74
CA GLN A 168 0.47 15.86 -4.03
C GLN A 168 0.69 16.99 -5.04
N SER A 169 -0.40 17.67 -5.40
CA SER A 169 -0.43 18.69 -6.47
C SER A 169 -0.32 20.14 -5.97
N LYS A 170 -0.21 20.35 -4.67
CA LYS A 170 -0.28 21.64 -4.00
C LYS A 170 0.66 22.74 -4.54
N VAL A 171 1.76 22.33 -5.21
CA VAL A 171 2.76 23.28 -5.75
C VAL A 171 2.37 23.83 -7.13
N TYR A 172 1.48 23.15 -7.86
CA TYR A 172 1.11 23.52 -9.23
C TYR A 172 -0.43 23.75 -9.41
N GLU A 173 -1.18 23.75 -8.34
CA GLU A 173 -2.56 24.27 -8.26
C GLU A 173 -2.58 25.75 -7.88
#